data_391b13694471f973ce656106837922e8
#
_entry.id   391b13694471f973ce656106837922e8
#
_cell.length_a   1.000
_cell.length_b   1.000
_cell.length_c   1.000
_cell.angle_alpha   90.00
_cell.angle_beta   90.00
_cell.angle_gamma   90.00
#
_symmetry.space_group_name_H-M   'P 1'
#
loop_
_entity.id
_entity.type
_entity.pdbx_description
1 polymer ?
#
loop_
_entity_poly.entity_id
_entity_poly.type
_entity_poly.pdbx_seq_one_letter_code
_entity_poly.pdbx_strand_id
1 'polypeptide(L)'
;DFCFKACFRLASFDLPQEGVTYIGEQALQGSAIVTLNVPKDVTIGASAFRGCQSIAKVYSYSTTPPALDDLAFADIADIEAATLYVPKGTKAAYSQAPGWKAFTHIEELELVSVANVALDNVRFTTQGEVLNISGLSNARILVYGTDGKKLIEKKAHDSISVSLAHGNYIVVVNQEGKRIVKKL
;
A
#
# COMPACT_ATOMS: atom_id res chain seq x y z
N ASP A 1 -11.34 12.44 14.59
CA ASP A 1 -11.26 13.81 14.10
C ASP A 1 -10.01 14.50 14.69
N PHE A 2 -9.34 15.33 13.93
CA PHE A 2 -8.19 16.17 14.34
C PHE A 2 -6.96 15.40 14.90
N CYS A 3 -6.88 14.08 14.82
CA CYS A 3 -5.87 13.28 15.54
C CYS A 3 -4.42 13.69 15.24
N PHE A 4 -4.11 14.04 13.99
CA PHE A 4 -2.77 14.40 13.53
C PHE A 4 -2.76 15.79 12.85
N LYS A 5 -3.72 16.65 13.20
CA LYS A 5 -3.80 18.01 12.69
C LYS A 5 -2.55 18.79 13.08
N ALA A 6 -1.96 19.52 12.11
CA ALA A 6 -0.76 20.33 12.28
C ALA A 6 0.47 19.56 12.80
N CYS A 7 0.56 18.26 12.50
CA CYS A 7 1.76 17.48 12.80
C CYS A 7 2.86 17.79 11.78
N PHE A 8 3.49 18.96 11.88
CA PHE A 8 4.49 19.48 10.92
C PHE A 8 5.76 18.64 10.78
N ARG A 9 5.95 17.60 11.57
CA ARG A 9 7.10 16.69 11.50
C ARG A 9 6.70 15.27 11.11
N LEU A 10 5.41 15.00 10.90
CA LEU A 10 4.90 13.70 10.50
C LEU A 10 5.08 13.54 8.98
N ALA A 11 6.25 13.05 8.55
CA ALA A 11 6.58 12.88 7.13
C ALA A 11 6.01 11.59 6.51
N SER A 12 5.76 10.57 7.32
CA SER A 12 5.14 9.32 6.90
C SER A 12 4.13 8.84 7.91
N PHE A 13 3.04 8.29 7.42
CA PHE A 13 2.00 7.69 8.24
C PHE A 13 1.37 6.56 7.45
N ASP A 14 1.65 5.33 7.86
CA ASP A 14 1.13 4.15 7.21
C ASP A 14 -0.18 3.73 7.87
N LEU A 15 -1.28 3.98 7.19
CA LEU A 15 -2.58 3.43 7.57
C LEU A 15 -2.61 1.94 7.22
N PRO A 16 -3.00 1.06 8.16
CA PRO A 16 -3.26 -0.34 7.84
C PRO A 16 -4.27 -0.45 6.69
N GLN A 17 -4.02 -1.35 5.74
CA GLN A 17 -4.92 -1.53 4.59
C GLN A 17 -6.22 -2.23 4.98
N GLU A 18 -6.26 -2.86 6.15
CA GLU A 18 -7.44 -3.54 6.70
C GLU A 18 -7.80 -2.96 8.07
N GLY A 19 -9.09 -2.92 8.37
CA GLY A 19 -9.61 -2.47 9.66
C GLY A 19 -9.77 -0.96 9.82
N VAL A 20 -9.23 -0.13 8.91
CA VAL A 20 -9.49 1.31 8.89
C VAL A 20 -10.68 1.59 8.00
N THR A 21 -11.80 1.95 8.59
CA THR A 21 -13.05 2.26 7.89
C THR A 21 -13.35 3.75 7.81
N TYR A 22 -12.64 4.56 8.60
CA TYR A 22 -12.90 5.99 8.67
C TYR A 22 -11.61 6.80 8.94
N ILE A 23 -11.39 7.83 8.12
CA ILE A 23 -10.41 8.89 8.37
C ILE A 23 -11.19 10.13 8.78
N GLY A 24 -10.99 10.60 10.00
CA GLY A 24 -11.79 11.66 10.60
C GLY A 24 -11.67 13.01 9.91
N GLU A 25 -12.61 13.91 10.23
CA GLU A 25 -12.56 15.30 9.79
C GLU A 25 -11.23 15.93 10.22
N GLN A 26 -10.56 16.64 9.29
CA GLN A 26 -9.28 17.33 9.49
C GLN A 26 -8.19 16.46 10.15
N ALA A 27 -8.29 15.12 10.03
CA ALA A 27 -7.43 14.21 10.78
C ALA A 27 -5.93 14.43 10.53
N LEU A 28 -5.56 14.80 9.32
CA LEU A 28 -4.17 15.01 8.88
C LEU A 28 -3.94 16.43 8.37
N GLN A 29 -4.89 17.35 8.59
CA GLN A 29 -4.81 18.73 8.10
C GLN A 29 -3.50 19.39 8.52
N GLY A 30 -2.78 19.98 7.55
CA GLY A 30 -1.53 20.70 7.78
C GLY A 30 -0.37 19.81 8.25
N SER A 31 -0.44 18.49 8.10
CA SER A 31 0.69 17.61 8.41
C SER A 31 1.75 17.62 7.29
N ALA A 32 2.99 17.20 7.62
CA ALA A 32 4.12 17.15 6.68
C ALA A 32 4.20 15.83 5.90
N ILE A 33 3.09 15.12 5.71
CA ILE A 33 3.07 13.83 5.03
C ILE A 33 3.53 13.99 3.59
N VAL A 34 4.51 13.17 3.19
CA VAL A 34 5.03 13.09 1.82
C VAL A 34 4.32 11.99 1.02
N THR A 35 4.04 10.87 1.67
CA THR A 35 3.34 9.74 1.07
C THR A 35 2.09 9.43 1.87
N LEU A 36 0.94 9.44 1.20
CA LEU A 36 -0.36 9.11 1.79
C LEU A 36 -0.86 7.79 1.21
N ASN A 37 -1.16 6.83 2.08
CA ASN A 37 -1.84 5.59 1.74
C ASN A 37 -3.30 5.67 2.17
N VAL A 38 -4.23 5.62 1.22
CA VAL A 38 -5.67 5.64 1.46
C VAL A 38 -6.18 4.20 1.37
N PRO A 39 -6.62 3.58 2.47
CA PRO A 39 -7.08 2.20 2.49
C PRO A 39 -8.29 1.97 1.59
N LYS A 40 -8.52 0.70 1.26
CA LYS A 40 -9.71 0.27 0.56
C LYS A 40 -10.96 0.50 1.41
N ASP A 41 -12.06 0.88 0.75
CA ASP A 41 -13.40 1.01 1.35
C ASP A 41 -13.46 1.94 2.59
N VAL A 42 -12.62 2.97 2.63
CA VAL A 42 -12.55 3.96 3.70
C VAL A 42 -13.50 5.14 3.44
N THR A 43 -14.17 5.61 4.46
CA THR A 43 -14.86 6.91 4.45
C THR A 43 -13.91 8.01 4.92
N ILE A 44 -13.89 9.14 4.22
CA ILE A 44 -12.97 10.24 4.50
C ILE A 44 -13.77 11.47 4.91
N GLY A 45 -13.46 11.99 6.09
CA GLY A 45 -14.09 13.18 6.65
C GLY A 45 -13.63 14.47 5.96
N ALA A 46 -14.37 15.54 6.20
CA ALA A 46 -14.15 16.84 5.57
C ALA A 46 -12.73 17.37 5.84
N SER A 47 -12.10 17.95 4.79
CA SER A 47 -10.79 18.59 4.88
C SER A 47 -9.67 17.71 5.47
N ALA A 48 -9.80 16.38 5.36
CA ALA A 48 -8.93 15.44 6.05
C ALA A 48 -7.43 15.65 5.76
N PHE A 49 -7.08 16.04 4.54
CA PHE A 49 -5.69 16.24 4.08
C PHE A 49 -5.39 17.69 3.68
N ARG A 50 -6.30 18.62 4.01
CA ARG A 50 -6.16 20.02 3.64
C ARG A 50 -4.83 20.60 4.14
N GLY A 51 -4.11 21.35 3.30
CA GLY A 51 -2.86 22.03 3.64
C GLY A 51 -1.69 21.08 3.94
N CYS A 52 -1.73 19.82 3.52
CA CYS A 52 -0.60 18.89 3.60
C CYS A 52 0.43 19.24 2.51
N GLN A 53 1.22 20.31 2.72
CA GLN A 53 2.09 20.92 1.70
C GLN A 53 3.19 20.01 1.15
N SER A 54 3.52 18.93 1.83
CA SER A 54 4.62 18.03 1.45
C SER A 54 4.16 16.81 0.65
N ILE A 55 2.86 16.65 0.37
CA ILE A 55 2.34 15.49 -0.37
C ILE A 55 2.98 15.45 -1.77
N ALA A 56 3.67 14.34 -2.05
CA ALA A 56 4.25 14.02 -3.35
C ALA A 56 3.61 12.77 -3.97
N LYS A 57 3.14 11.84 -3.15
CA LYS A 57 2.54 10.57 -3.60
C LYS A 57 1.30 10.23 -2.80
N VAL A 58 0.24 9.88 -3.50
CA VAL A 58 -0.99 9.36 -2.89
C VAL A 58 -1.33 8.02 -3.52
N TYR A 59 -1.51 7.00 -2.70
CA TYR A 59 -1.95 5.67 -3.13
C TYR A 59 -3.38 5.45 -2.65
N SER A 60 -4.31 5.25 -3.58
CA SER A 60 -5.66 4.82 -3.26
C SER A 60 -5.90 3.40 -3.75
N TYR A 61 -6.36 2.54 -2.85
CA TYR A 61 -6.54 1.12 -3.14
C TYR A 61 -8.00 0.75 -3.46
N SER A 62 -8.90 1.72 -3.44
CA SER A 62 -10.32 1.52 -3.79
C SER A 62 -10.52 1.47 -5.30
N THR A 63 -11.30 0.52 -5.79
CA THR A 63 -11.71 0.45 -7.21
C THR A 63 -12.75 1.51 -7.57
N THR A 64 -13.46 2.03 -6.57
CA THR A 64 -14.33 3.20 -6.69
C THR A 64 -13.72 4.33 -5.87
N PRO A 65 -13.52 5.54 -6.43
CA PRO A 65 -12.96 6.65 -5.67
C PRO A 65 -13.76 6.89 -4.37
N PRO A 66 -13.11 6.89 -3.19
CA PRO A 66 -13.77 7.30 -1.96
C PRO A 66 -14.34 8.71 -2.09
N ALA A 67 -15.53 8.92 -1.54
CA ALA A 67 -16.12 10.25 -1.54
C ALA A 67 -15.25 11.23 -0.74
N LEU A 68 -14.95 12.37 -1.33
CA LEU A 68 -14.22 13.48 -0.73
C LEU A 68 -15.05 14.75 -0.83
N ASP A 69 -14.87 15.66 0.13
CA ASP A 69 -15.30 17.03 -0.06
C ASP A 69 -14.29 17.80 -0.95
N ASP A 70 -14.72 18.93 -1.51
CA ASP A 70 -13.88 19.74 -2.40
C ASP A 70 -12.67 20.35 -1.68
N LEU A 71 -12.64 20.33 -0.35
CA LEU A 71 -11.56 20.87 0.47
C LEU A 71 -10.60 19.81 0.99
N ALA A 72 -10.82 18.53 0.67
CA ALA A 72 -10.01 17.45 1.20
C ALA A 72 -8.51 17.61 0.89
N PHE A 73 -8.18 18.08 -0.32
CA PHE A 73 -6.83 18.38 -0.78
C PHE A 73 -6.61 19.87 -1.09
N ALA A 74 -7.45 20.76 -0.53
CA ALA A 74 -7.28 22.20 -0.71
C ALA A 74 -6.02 22.72 0.00
N ASP A 75 -5.58 23.93 -0.40
CA ASP A 75 -4.43 24.62 0.18
C ASP A 75 -3.11 23.80 0.12
N ILE A 76 -2.94 22.97 -0.91
CA ILE A 76 -1.69 22.29 -1.24
C ILE A 76 -1.10 22.96 -2.48
N ALA A 77 0.05 23.65 -2.33
CA ALA A 77 0.61 24.49 -3.38
C ALA A 77 0.94 23.73 -4.66
N ASP A 78 1.51 22.53 -4.55
CA ASP A 78 2.01 21.72 -5.66
C ASP A 78 1.22 20.41 -5.85
N ILE A 79 -0.09 20.42 -5.60
CA ILE A 79 -0.93 19.23 -5.74
C ILE A 79 -0.88 18.66 -7.17
N GLU A 80 -0.71 19.51 -8.17
CA GLU A 80 -0.58 19.12 -9.56
C GLU A 80 0.70 18.32 -9.86
N ALA A 81 1.78 18.58 -9.10
CA ALA A 81 3.04 17.83 -9.20
C ALA A 81 2.99 16.48 -8.45
N ALA A 82 2.05 16.31 -7.54
CA ALA A 82 1.87 15.06 -6.82
C ALA A 82 1.30 13.96 -7.74
N THR A 83 1.78 12.74 -7.55
CA THR A 83 1.28 11.57 -8.31
C THR A 83 0.25 10.81 -7.49
N LEU A 84 -0.93 10.60 -8.08
CA LEU A 84 -1.97 9.73 -7.56
C LEU A 84 -1.85 8.34 -8.19
N TYR A 85 -1.67 7.33 -7.38
CA TYR A 85 -1.64 5.93 -7.78
C TYR A 85 -2.97 5.26 -7.47
N VAL A 86 -3.60 4.65 -8.48
CA VAL A 86 -4.94 4.03 -8.38
C VAL A 86 -4.96 2.62 -8.97
N PRO A 87 -5.92 1.77 -8.63
CA PRO A 87 -6.07 0.46 -9.24
C PRO A 87 -6.24 0.52 -10.77
N LYS A 88 -5.70 -0.47 -11.47
CA LYS A 88 -5.81 -0.59 -12.92
C LYS A 88 -7.27 -0.51 -13.40
N GLY A 89 -7.52 0.28 -14.44
CA GLY A 89 -8.84 0.52 -15.02
C GLY A 89 -9.69 1.56 -14.29
N THR A 90 -9.16 2.23 -13.25
CA THR A 90 -9.93 3.21 -12.48
C THR A 90 -9.53 4.67 -12.71
N LYS A 91 -8.46 4.92 -13.46
CA LYS A 91 -7.94 6.27 -13.73
C LYS A 91 -9.02 7.25 -14.20
N ALA A 92 -9.90 6.83 -15.12
CA ALA A 92 -10.98 7.68 -15.61
C ALA A 92 -11.98 8.08 -14.50
N ALA A 93 -12.28 7.17 -13.57
CA ALA A 93 -13.18 7.44 -12.46
C ALA A 93 -12.55 8.45 -11.51
N TYR A 94 -11.27 8.29 -11.16
CA TYR A 94 -10.56 9.21 -10.25
C TYR A 94 -10.38 10.60 -10.85
N SER A 95 -10.10 10.71 -12.14
CA SER A 95 -9.91 12.01 -12.82
C SER A 95 -11.17 12.87 -12.83
N GLN A 96 -12.36 12.28 -12.63
CA GLN A 96 -13.64 12.98 -12.62
C GLN A 96 -14.22 13.13 -11.20
N ALA A 97 -13.73 12.36 -10.24
CA ALA A 97 -14.28 12.34 -8.88
C ALA A 97 -13.95 13.65 -8.12
N PRO A 98 -14.92 14.22 -7.39
CA PRO A 98 -14.69 15.39 -6.53
C PRO A 98 -13.51 15.18 -5.59
N GLY A 99 -12.70 16.20 -5.38
CA GLY A 99 -11.47 16.15 -4.59
C GLY A 99 -10.30 15.46 -5.29
N TRP A 100 -10.52 14.31 -5.92
CA TRP A 100 -9.49 13.54 -6.64
C TRP A 100 -9.04 14.19 -7.97
N LYS A 101 -9.94 14.91 -8.63
CA LYS A 101 -9.66 15.64 -9.90
C LYS A 101 -8.56 16.71 -9.77
N ALA A 102 -8.13 17.05 -8.55
CA ALA A 102 -7.01 17.96 -8.31
C ALA A 102 -5.65 17.37 -8.74
N PHE A 103 -5.56 16.03 -8.84
CA PHE A 103 -4.36 15.37 -9.30
C PHE A 103 -4.33 15.29 -10.83
N THR A 104 -3.32 15.92 -11.44
CA THR A 104 -3.11 15.86 -12.91
C THR A 104 -2.31 14.64 -13.32
N HIS A 105 -1.45 14.12 -12.44
CA HIS A 105 -0.65 12.93 -12.65
C HIS A 105 -1.31 11.73 -11.97
N ILE A 106 -2.01 10.90 -12.75
CA ILE A 106 -2.66 9.68 -12.26
C ILE A 106 -2.02 8.46 -12.94
N GLU A 107 -1.43 7.58 -12.16
CA GLU A 107 -0.84 6.32 -12.60
C GLU A 107 -1.64 5.13 -12.11
N GLU A 108 -1.80 4.13 -12.96
CA GLU A 108 -2.48 2.90 -12.61
C GLU A 108 -1.51 1.88 -12.05
N LEU A 109 -1.79 1.42 -10.84
CA LEU A 109 -1.12 0.30 -10.21
C LEU A 109 -1.75 -1.00 -10.74
N GLU A 110 -0.94 -1.88 -11.26
CA GLU A 110 -1.33 -3.28 -11.26
C GLU A 110 -1.35 -3.74 -9.80
N LEU A 111 -2.47 -3.52 -9.13
CA LEU A 111 -2.74 -4.26 -7.90
C LEU A 111 -2.78 -5.71 -8.35
N VAL A 112 -1.64 -6.38 -8.26
CA VAL A 112 -1.65 -7.82 -8.32
C VAL A 112 -2.49 -8.20 -7.12
N SER A 113 -3.79 -8.36 -7.35
CA SER A 113 -4.65 -9.06 -6.42
C SER A 113 -3.93 -10.38 -6.22
N VAL A 114 -3.27 -10.51 -5.09
CA VAL A 114 -2.86 -11.81 -4.63
C VAL A 114 -4.19 -12.46 -4.27
N ALA A 115 -4.91 -12.93 -5.28
CA ALA A 115 -5.80 -14.02 -5.02
C ALA A 115 -4.91 -15.01 -4.24
N ASN A 116 -5.19 -15.20 -2.98
CA ASN A 116 -4.74 -16.36 -2.24
C ASN A 116 -5.31 -17.56 -2.99
N VAL A 117 -4.72 -17.84 -4.13
CA VAL A 117 -4.90 -19.14 -4.76
C VAL A 117 -4.11 -20.04 -3.82
N ALA A 118 -4.84 -20.64 -2.91
CA ALA A 118 -4.31 -21.67 -2.05
C ALA A 118 -3.53 -22.62 -2.93
N LEU A 119 -2.22 -22.51 -2.88
CA LEU A 119 -1.37 -23.63 -3.13
C LEU A 119 -1.50 -24.41 -1.83
N ASP A 120 -2.48 -25.29 -1.75
CA ASP A 120 -2.93 -25.99 -0.54
C ASP A 120 -1.81 -26.73 0.20
N ASN A 121 -0.65 -26.84 -0.45
CA ASN A 121 0.53 -27.54 0.04
C ASN A 121 1.65 -26.61 0.53
N VAL A 122 1.67 -25.32 0.18
CA VAL A 122 2.75 -24.41 0.58
C VAL A 122 2.57 -23.93 2.01
N ARG A 123 3.51 -24.30 2.86
CA ARG A 123 3.51 -23.95 4.27
C ARG A 123 4.70 -23.06 4.60
N PHE A 124 4.46 -22.06 5.43
CA PHE A 124 5.47 -21.15 5.96
C PHE A 124 5.58 -21.37 7.47
N THR A 125 6.76 -21.69 7.95
CA THR A 125 7.06 -21.77 9.39
C THR A 125 8.30 -20.97 9.69
N THR A 126 8.29 -20.27 10.83
CA THR A 126 9.45 -19.52 11.32
C THR A 126 9.97 -20.17 12.60
N GLN A 127 11.29 -20.31 12.69
CA GLN A 127 11.96 -20.79 13.88
C GLN A 127 13.18 -19.90 14.12
N GLY A 128 13.06 -19.00 15.09
CA GLY A 128 14.04 -17.93 15.28
C GLY A 128 14.13 -17.05 14.03
N GLU A 129 15.34 -16.87 13.53
CA GLU A 129 15.64 -16.10 12.31
C GLU A 129 15.55 -16.93 11.03
N VAL A 130 15.06 -18.16 11.09
CA VAL A 130 14.97 -19.03 9.93
C VAL A 130 13.51 -19.16 9.49
N LEU A 131 13.25 -18.74 8.26
CA LEU A 131 12.01 -19.02 7.53
C LEU A 131 12.15 -20.33 6.77
N ASN A 132 11.27 -21.29 7.04
CA ASN A 132 11.15 -22.51 6.29
C ASN A 132 9.90 -22.45 5.42
N ILE A 133 10.04 -22.77 4.13
CA ILE A 133 8.95 -22.86 3.16
C ILE A 133 8.96 -24.27 2.60
N SER A 134 7.85 -24.99 2.69
CA SER A 134 7.70 -26.36 2.21
C SER A 134 6.48 -26.50 1.30
N GLY A 135 6.36 -27.64 0.63
CA GLY A 135 5.29 -27.91 -0.34
C GLY A 135 5.52 -27.21 -1.67
N LEU A 136 6.78 -27.01 -2.04
CA LEU A 136 7.20 -26.31 -3.25
C LEU A 136 7.29 -27.28 -4.44
N SER A 137 6.98 -26.81 -5.64
CA SER A 137 7.15 -27.52 -6.91
C SER A 137 7.74 -26.55 -7.95
N ASN A 138 9.04 -26.63 -8.19
CA ASN A 138 9.78 -25.71 -9.06
C ASN A 138 9.49 -24.23 -8.79
N ALA A 139 9.46 -23.88 -7.52
CA ALA A 139 9.09 -22.55 -7.07
C ALA A 139 10.26 -21.56 -7.17
N ARG A 140 9.95 -20.32 -7.54
CA ARG A 140 10.85 -19.16 -7.41
C ARG A 140 10.45 -18.36 -6.19
N ILE A 141 11.35 -18.25 -5.24
CA ILE A 141 11.15 -17.55 -3.98
C ILE A 141 11.88 -16.21 -4.03
N LEU A 142 11.16 -15.13 -3.73
CA LEU A 142 11.72 -13.79 -3.61
C LEU A 142 11.41 -13.26 -2.22
N VAL A 143 12.37 -12.62 -1.59
CA VAL A 143 12.18 -11.94 -0.31
C VAL A 143 12.53 -10.48 -0.48
N TYR A 144 11.64 -9.63 -0.02
CA TYR A 144 11.78 -8.18 -0.07
C TYR A 144 11.78 -7.60 1.34
N GLY A 145 12.56 -6.57 1.56
CA GLY A 145 12.42 -5.69 2.73
C GLY A 145 11.17 -4.81 2.62
N THR A 146 10.81 -4.16 3.70
CA THR A 146 9.68 -3.19 3.73
C THR A 146 9.93 -1.96 2.86
N ASP A 147 11.19 -1.69 2.52
CA ASP A 147 11.62 -0.66 1.56
C ASP A 147 11.41 -1.06 0.08
N GLY A 148 10.86 -2.25 -0.16
CA GLY A 148 10.66 -2.82 -1.50
C GLY A 148 11.92 -3.37 -2.16
N LYS A 149 13.09 -3.32 -1.49
CA LYS A 149 14.34 -3.85 -2.02
C LYS A 149 14.32 -5.38 -1.99
N LYS A 150 14.62 -5.98 -3.14
CA LYS A 150 14.80 -7.44 -3.23
C LYS A 150 16.08 -7.85 -2.50
N LEU A 151 15.92 -8.68 -1.47
CA LEU A 151 17.01 -9.17 -0.63
C LEU A 151 17.47 -10.56 -1.05
N ILE A 152 16.52 -11.44 -1.39
CA ILE A 152 16.80 -12.83 -1.71
C ILE A 152 15.99 -13.24 -2.93
N GLU A 153 16.63 -14.02 -3.79
CA GLU A 153 15.98 -14.74 -4.87
C GLU A 153 16.57 -16.15 -4.96
N LYS A 154 15.73 -17.15 -4.83
CA LYS A 154 16.12 -18.58 -4.90
C LYS A 154 15.09 -19.39 -5.64
N LYS A 155 15.52 -20.53 -6.20
CA LYS A 155 14.63 -21.57 -6.72
C LYS A 155 14.66 -22.76 -5.78
N ALA A 156 13.51 -23.41 -5.58
CA ALA A 156 13.40 -24.58 -4.74
C ALA A 156 12.36 -25.55 -5.31
N HIS A 157 12.57 -26.85 -5.05
CA HIS A 157 11.67 -27.90 -5.52
C HIS A 157 10.74 -28.38 -4.41
N ASP A 158 11.23 -28.82 -3.28
CA ASP A 158 10.41 -29.38 -2.19
C ASP A 158 10.26 -28.42 -1.02
N SER A 159 11.39 -27.91 -0.55
CA SER A 159 11.45 -26.99 0.57
C SER A 159 12.69 -26.11 0.49
N ILE A 160 12.67 -25.02 1.23
CA ILE A 160 13.81 -24.12 1.40
C ILE A 160 13.81 -23.49 2.78
N SER A 161 15.01 -23.33 3.33
CA SER A 161 15.24 -22.53 4.53
C SER A 161 15.97 -21.26 4.16
N VAL A 162 15.50 -20.14 4.69
CA VAL A 162 16.04 -18.80 4.43
C VAL A 162 16.29 -18.13 5.78
N SER A 163 17.54 -17.77 6.05
CA SER A 163 17.88 -16.98 7.24
C SER A 163 17.52 -15.51 6.97
N LEU A 164 16.73 -14.94 7.85
CA LEU A 164 16.30 -13.54 7.82
C LEU A 164 16.68 -12.91 9.16
N ALA A 165 17.36 -11.78 9.14
CA ALA A 165 17.60 -11.01 10.36
C ALA A 165 16.26 -10.53 10.97
N HIS A 166 16.27 -10.04 12.20
CA HIS A 166 15.07 -9.43 12.79
C HIS A 166 14.53 -8.31 11.90
N GLY A 167 13.26 -8.38 11.53
CA GLY A 167 12.63 -7.39 10.64
C GLY A 167 11.32 -7.87 10.04
N ASN A 168 10.65 -6.97 9.33
CA ASN A 168 9.45 -7.30 8.55
C ASN A 168 9.86 -7.57 7.09
N TYR A 169 9.31 -8.62 6.51
CA TYR A 169 9.64 -9.07 5.17
C TYR A 169 8.38 -9.39 4.36
N ILE A 170 8.49 -9.23 3.04
CA ILE A 170 7.50 -9.73 2.10
C ILE A 170 8.12 -10.89 1.34
N VAL A 171 7.54 -12.07 1.50
CA VAL A 171 7.97 -13.28 0.81
C VAL A 171 7.02 -13.59 -0.33
N VAL A 172 7.56 -13.74 -1.51
CA VAL A 172 6.82 -14.07 -2.73
C VAL A 172 7.26 -15.45 -3.21
N VAL A 173 6.30 -16.34 -3.37
CA VAL A 173 6.51 -17.67 -3.97
C VAL A 173 5.75 -17.74 -5.29
N ASN A 174 6.47 -17.92 -6.38
CA ASN A 174 5.90 -18.15 -7.71
C ASN A 174 6.08 -19.64 -8.07
N GLN A 175 4.97 -20.33 -8.32
CA GLN A 175 4.96 -21.75 -8.62
C GLN A 175 3.81 -22.07 -9.59
N GLU A 176 4.09 -22.77 -10.68
CA GLU A 176 3.08 -23.24 -11.64
C GLU A 176 2.15 -22.14 -12.17
N GLY A 177 2.73 -20.96 -12.46
CA GLY A 177 1.96 -19.80 -12.91
C GLY A 177 1.13 -19.10 -11.80
N LYS A 178 1.18 -19.60 -10.59
CA LYS A 178 0.52 -19.04 -9.40
C LYS A 178 1.52 -18.29 -8.52
N ARG A 179 1.03 -17.32 -7.77
CA ARG A 179 1.86 -16.49 -6.89
C ARG A 179 1.24 -16.42 -5.50
N ILE A 180 2.05 -16.69 -4.47
CA ILE A 180 1.72 -16.45 -3.06
C ILE A 180 2.56 -15.29 -2.56
N VAL A 181 1.97 -14.42 -1.78
CA VAL A 181 2.69 -13.37 -1.03
C VAL A 181 2.36 -13.52 0.44
N LYS A 182 3.39 -13.61 1.26
CA LYS A 182 3.28 -13.70 2.71
C LYS A 182 4.05 -12.54 3.33
N LYS A 183 3.42 -11.79 4.19
CA LYS A 183 4.08 -10.82 5.06
C LYS A 183 4.49 -11.55 6.34
N LEU A 184 5.73 -11.37 6.74
CA LEU A 184 6.32 -11.92 7.95
C LEU A 184 6.67 -10.77 8.90
#